data_ff6c0f31d2ef57fe1194cab49e7cf83c
#
_entry.id   ff6c0f31d2ef57fe1194cab49e7cf83c
#
_cell.length_a   1.000
_cell.length_b   1.000
_cell.length_c   1.000
_cell.angle_alpha   90.00
_cell.angle_beta   90.00
_cell.angle_gamma   90.00
#
_symmetry.space_group_name_H-M   'P 1'
#
loop_
_entity.id
_entity.type
_entity.pdbx_description
1 polymer ?
#
loop_
_entity_poly.entity_id
_entity_poly.type
_entity_poly.pdbx_seq_one_letter_code
_entity_poly.pdbx_strand_id
1 'polypeptide(L)'
;TTLFRSGASGHVAADACQKFFRLGIPSTSLTNTPDLLQFSGIAEATDVLIIVSPGGRWPELARAAELARRRGATVIALTNRGSKLASLATILFPCEFVEDASVYTPMSSRLAHLALLDALQVALALDMGEAAIEKLRGTRDALSDRISL
;
A
#
# COMPACT_ATOMS: atom_id res chain seq x y z
N THR A 1 2.55 8.96 2.44
CA THR A 1 2.22 7.72 1.68
C THR A 1 0.75 7.42 1.79
N THR A 2 0.09 7.16 0.67
CA THR A 2 -1.32 6.77 0.65
C THR A 2 -1.46 5.38 0.03
N LEU A 3 -2.14 4.48 0.75
CA LEU A 3 -2.39 3.12 0.29
C LEU A 3 -3.86 2.97 -0.09
N PHE A 4 -4.10 2.37 -1.24
CA PHE A 4 -5.46 2.06 -1.69
C PHE A 4 -5.65 0.57 -1.88
N ARG A 5 -6.76 0.06 -1.35
CA ARG A 5 -7.31 -1.23 -1.70
C ARG A 5 -8.83 -1.26 -1.50
N SER A 6 -9.57 -1.68 -2.52
CA SER A 6 -11.03 -1.84 -2.43
C SER A 6 -11.44 -3.26 -2.02
N GLY A 7 -12.65 -3.38 -1.47
CA GLY A 7 -13.29 -4.65 -1.12
C GLY A 7 -12.80 -5.28 0.18
N ALA A 8 -13.08 -6.59 0.36
CA ALA A 8 -12.78 -7.37 1.57
C ALA A 8 -11.29 -7.39 1.99
N SER A 9 -10.43 -6.87 1.17
CA SER A 9 -8.99 -6.80 1.38
C SER A 9 -8.49 -5.42 1.84
N GLY A 10 -9.37 -4.50 2.21
CA GLY A 10 -9.00 -3.20 2.80
C GLY A 10 -8.06 -3.31 4.00
N HIS A 11 -8.13 -4.43 4.72
CA HIS A 11 -7.22 -4.75 5.82
C HIS A 11 -5.73 -4.78 5.43
N VAL A 12 -5.39 -5.13 4.19
CA VAL A 12 -3.99 -5.14 3.71
C VAL A 12 -3.42 -3.72 3.67
N ALA A 13 -4.19 -2.75 3.20
CA ALA A 13 -3.75 -1.35 3.18
C ALA A 13 -3.65 -0.77 4.60
N ALA A 14 -4.62 -1.10 5.47
CA ALA A 14 -4.60 -0.66 6.86
C ALA A 14 -3.42 -1.24 7.65
N ASP A 15 -3.12 -2.54 7.46
CA ASP A 15 -1.97 -3.21 8.06
C ASP A 15 -0.65 -2.55 7.64
N ALA A 16 -0.47 -2.30 6.35
CA ALA A 16 0.72 -1.61 5.84
C ALA A 16 0.83 -0.18 6.38
N CYS A 17 -0.28 0.56 6.47
CA CYS A 17 -0.28 1.90 7.08
C CYS A 17 0.20 1.87 8.53
N GLN A 18 -0.26 0.91 9.33
CA GLN A 18 0.18 0.76 10.71
C GLN A 18 1.70 0.47 10.80
N LYS A 19 2.21 -0.36 9.89
CA LYS A 19 3.64 -0.69 9.85
C LYS A 19 4.50 0.50 9.44
N PHE A 20 4.09 1.27 8.44
CA PHE A 20 4.77 2.49 8.04
C PHE A 20 4.70 3.58 9.11
N PHE A 21 3.56 3.72 9.78
CA PHE A 21 3.42 4.63 10.92
C PHE A 21 4.48 4.36 12.01
N ARG A 22 4.74 3.09 12.33
CA ARG A 22 5.76 2.72 13.33
C ARG A 22 7.19 3.11 12.91
N LEU A 23 7.43 3.28 11.62
CA LEU A 23 8.69 3.84 11.09
C LEU A 23 8.69 5.38 11.03
N GLY A 24 7.60 6.02 11.46
CA GLY A 24 7.44 7.47 11.39
C GLY A 24 7.09 7.96 9.98
N ILE A 25 6.63 7.08 9.09
CA ILE A 25 6.19 7.44 7.74
C ILE A 25 4.68 7.74 7.79
N PRO A 26 4.26 9.01 7.58
CA PRO A 26 2.85 9.35 7.53
C PRO A 26 2.14 8.55 6.45
N SER A 27 1.08 7.85 6.82
CA SER A 27 0.38 6.95 5.89
C SER A 27 -1.11 6.94 6.14
N THR A 28 -1.87 6.90 5.05
CA THR A 28 -3.34 6.84 5.06
C THR A 28 -3.83 5.67 4.22
N SER A 29 -4.82 4.96 4.72
CA SER A 29 -5.50 3.88 3.98
C SER A 29 -6.81 4.37 3.39
N LEU A 30 -6.96 4.24 2.08
CA LEU A 30 -8.19 4.53 1.36
C LEU A 30 -8.84 3.21 0.90
N THR A 31 -10.14 3.08 1.10
CA THR A 31 -10.89 1.85 0.80
C THR A 31 -12.01 2.04 -0.22
N ASN A 32 -12.30 3.27 -0.61
CA ASN A 32 -13.30 3.60 -1.61
C ASN A 32 -12.71 4.41 -2.77
N THR A 33 -13.34 4.27 -3.92
CA THR A 33 -12.88 4.92 -5.16
C THR A 33 -12.99 6.44 -5.16
N PRO A 34 -14.04 7.06 -4.61
CA PRO A 34 -14.12 8.53 -4.53
C PRO A 34 -12.92 9.15 -3.81
N ASP A 35 -12.56 8.66 -2.64
CA ASP A 35 -11.41 9.17 -1.87
C ASP A 35 -10.10 8.97 -2.64
N LEU A 36 -9.94 7.80 -3.30
CA LEU A 36 -8.77 7.55 -4.14
C LEU A 36 -8.64 8.58 -5.26
N LEU A 37 -9.72 8.88 -5.98
CA LEU A 37 -9.70 9.85 -7.07
C LEU A 37 -9.47 11.28 -6.57
N GLN A 38 -10.06 11.65 -5.43
CA GLN A 38 -9.82 12.95 -4.78
C GLN A 38 -8.35 13.10 -4.40
N PHE A 39 -7.78 12.12 -3.69
CA PHE A 39 -6.35 12.12 -3.36
C PHE A 39 -5.50 12.24 -4.63
N SER A 40 -5.77 11.44 -5.65
CA SER A 40 -4.99 11.43 -6.89
C SER A 40 -5.04 12.79 -7.62
N GLY A 41 -6.13 13.53 -7.46
CA GLY A 41 -6.31 14.87 -8.04
C GLY A 41 -5.52 15.97 -7.32
N ILE A 42 -5.16 15.78 -6.06
CA ILE A 42 -4.43 16.76 -5.23
C ILE A 42 -3.02 16.31 -4.84
N ALA A 43 -2.62 15.11 -5.23
CA ALA A 43 -1.30 14.54 -4.91
C ALA A 43 -0.15 15.46 -5.34
N GLU A 44 0.96 15.42 -4.65
CA GLU A 44 2.17 16.19 -4.91
C GLU A 44 3.34 15.28 -5.26
N ALA A 45 4.44 15.86 -5.75
CA ALA A 45 5.63 15.11 -6.18
C ALA A 45 6.31 14.31 -5.03
N THR A 46 6.09 14.73 -3.79
CA THR A 46 6.58 14.04 -2.59
C THR A 46 5.69 12.89 -2.14
N ASP A 47 4.50 12.75 -2.74
CA ASP A 47 3.57 11.70 -2.36
C ASP A 47 3.88 10.37 -3.04
N VAL A 48 3.56 9.30 -2.32
CA VAL A 48 3.60 7.93 -2.81
C VAL A 48 2.19 7.34 -2.73
N LEU A 49 1.65 6.92 -3.86
CA LEU A 49 0.38 6.20 -3.94
C LEU A 49 0.65 4.72 -4.18
N ILE A 50 0.32 3.88 -3.21
CA ILE A 50 0.43 2.42 -3.33
C ILE A 50 -0.95 1.85 -3.63
N ILE A 51 -1.13 1.23 -4.80
CA ILE A 51 -2.38 0.59 -5.22
C ILE A 51 -2.21 -0.92 -5.19
N VAL A 52 -3.02 -1.57 -4.36
CA VAL A 52 -3.04 -3.03 -4.25
C VAL A 52 -4.29 -3.58 -4.94
N SER A 53 -4.11 -4.25 -6.06
CA SER A 53 -5.23 -4.81 -6.84
C SER A 53 -4.78 -6.04 -7.64
N PRO A 54 -5.15 -7.27 -7.26
CA PRO A 54 -4.67 -8.48 -7.93
C PRO A 54 -4.87 -8.47 -9.44
N GLY A 55 -6.04 -8.13 -9.91
CA GLY A 55 -6.37 -8.09 -11.34
C GLY A 55 -6.06 -6.76 -12.04
N GLY A 56 -5.97 -5.66 -11.30
CA GLY A 56 -5.75 -4.31 -11.86
C GLY A 56 -6.75 -3.88 -12.95
N ARG A 57 -7.98 -4.47 -12.96
CA ARG A 57 -8.93 -4.37 -14.08
C ARG A 57 -9.89 -3.18 -13.97
N TRP A 58 -10.00 -2.58 -12.79
CA TRP A 58 -10.93 -1.49 -12.55
C TRP A 58 -10.44 -0.21 -13.22
N PRO A 59 -11.22 0.39 -14.15
CA PRO A 59 -10.82 1.60 -14.88
C PRO A 59 -10.45 2.77 -13.96
N GLU A 60 -11.11 2.86 -12.81
CA GLU A 60 -10.89 3.91 -11.80
C GLU A 60 -9.49 3.86 -11.22
N LEU A 61 -8.91 2.66 -11.05
CA LEU A 61 -7.54 2.51 -10.55
C LEU A 61 -6.52 3.03 -11.56
N ALA A 62 -6.75 2.74 -12.85
CA ALA A 62 -5.92 3.26 -13.93
C ALA A 62 -6.02 4.79 -14.00
N ARG A 63 -7.23 5.35 -13.87
CA ARG A 63 -7.46 6.78 -13.84
C ARG A 63 -6.77 7.45 -12.64
N ALA A 64 -6.88 6.87 -11.46
CA ALA A 64 -6.22 7.37 -10.26
C ALA A 64 -4.70 7.37 -10.41
N ALA A 65 -4.12 6.28 -10.89
CA ALA A 65 -2.68 6.17 -11.16
C ALA A 65 -2.21 7.24 -12.17
N GLU A 66 -2.97 7.45 -13.25
CA GLU A 66 -2.65 8.47 -14.24
C GLU A 66 -2.70 9.88 -13.66
N LEU A 67 -3.74 10.20 -12.89
CA LEU A 67 -3.87 11.51 -12.23
C LEU A 67 -2.72 11.78 -11.26
N ALA A 68 -2.43 10.85 -10.37
CA ALA A 68 -1.34 10.99 -9.40
C ALA A 68 0.03 11.18 -10.10
N ARG A 69 0.30 10.39 -11.14
CA ARG A 69 1.54 10.55 -11.94
C ARG A 69 1.65 11.89 -12.65
N ARG A 70 0.57 12.40 -13.22
CA ARG A 70 0.55 13.73 -13.86
C ARG A 70 0.88 14.86 -12.88
N ARG A 71 0.61 14.62 -11.60
CA ARG A 71 0.95 15.56 -10.53
C ARG A 71 2.37 15.33 -9.94
N GLY A 72 3.10 14.37 -10.47
CA GLY A 72 4.47 14.06 -10.07
C GLY A 72 4.59 13.01 -8.97
N ALA A 73 3.48 12.52 -8.41
CA ALA A 73 3.52 11.50 -7.36
C ALA A 73 4.07 10.17 -7.88
N THR A 74 4.75 9.43 -6.99
CA THR A 74 5.20 8.08 -7.29
C THR A 74 4.05 7.08 -7.13
N VAL A 75 3.74 6.33 -8.16
CA VAL A 75 2.73 5.27 -8.13
C VAL A 75 3.39 3.90 -8.05
N ILE A 76 3.14 3.20 -6.96
CA ILE A 76 3.54 1.81 -6.75
C ILE A 76 2.31 0.92 -6.94
N ALA A 77 2.38 -0.08 -7.80
CA ALA A 77 1.28 -1.02 -8.01
C ALA A 77 1.67 -2.45 -7.64
N LEU A 78 0.84 -3.11 -6.83
CA LEU A 78 0.89 -4.54 -6.57
C LEU A 78 -0.25 -5.17 -7.38
N THR A 79 0.07 -5.69 -8.56
CA THR A 79 -0.94 -6.13 -9.53
C THR A 79 -0.36 -7.10 -10.57
N ASN A 80 -1.23 -7.69 -11.39
CA ASN A 80 -0.84 -8.51 -12.53
C ASN A 80 -0.10 -7.69 -13.60
N ARG A 81 0.99 -8.23 -14.16
CA ARG A 81 1.83 -7.56 -15.18
C ARG A 81 1.05 -7.08 -16.40
N GLY A 82 0.08 -7.85 -16.85
CA GLY A 82 -0.72 -7.53 -18.05
C GLY A 82 -1.83 -6.50 -17.81
N SER A 83 -1.98 -5.98 -16.60
CA SER A 83 -3.05 -5.05 -16.28
C SER A 83 -2.76 -3.62 -16.77
N LYS A 84 -3.83 -2.87 -17.03
CA LYS A 84 -3.72 -1.44 -17.34
C LYS A 84 -3.06 -0.67 -16.18
N LEU A 85 -3.34 -1.04 -14.94
CA LEU A 85 -2.72 -0.44 -13.76
C LEU A 85 -1.19 -0.65 -13.76
N ALA A 86 -0.71 -1.84 -14.14
CA ALA A 86 0.72 -2.13 -14.23
C ALA A 86 1.44 -1.20 -15.22
N SER A 87 0.83 -0.91 -16.37
CA SER A 87 1.41 0.00 -17.37
C SER A 87 1.51 1.46 -16.92
N LEU A 88 0.78 1.82 -15.89
CA LEU A 88 0.74 3.17 -15.32
C LEU A 88 1.54 3.30 -14.01
N ALA A 89 2.05 2.22 -13.47
CA ALA A 89 2.87 2.25 -12.26
C ALA A 89 4.26 2.85 -12.54
N THR A 90 4.78 3.63 -11.61
CA THR A 90 6.18 4.04 -11.55
C THR A 90 7.05 2.85 -11.13
N ILE A 91 6.55 2.10 -10.13
CA ILE A 91 7.17 0.88 -9.62
C ILE A 91 6.11 -0.22 -9.61
N LEU A 92 6.41 -1.34 -10.25
CA LEU A 92 5.53 -2.50 -10.30
C LEU A 92 6.08 -3.64 -9.42
N PHE A 93 5.27 -4.08 -8.46
CA PHE A 93 5.42 -5.38 -7.81
C PHE A 93 4.46 -6.37 -8.47
N PRO A 94 4.94 -7.20 -9.38
CA PRO A 94 4.07 -8.10 -10.12
C PRO A 94 3.54 -9.21 -9.20
N CYS A 95 2.22 -9.36 -9.18
CA CYS A 95 1.52 -10.36 -8.40
C CYS A 95 0.59 -11.13 -9.33
N GLU A 96 1.00 -12.33 -9.71
CA GLU A 96 0.23 -13.18 -10.60
C GLU A 96 -0.38 -14.33 -9.80
N PHE A 97 -1.70 -14.34 -9.68
CA PHE A 97 -2.44 -15.36 -8.97
C PHE A 97 -3.50 -15.96 -9.87
N VAL A 98 -3.57 -17.28 -9.85
CA VAL A 98 -4.70 -18.03 -10.41
C VAL A 98 -5.67 -18.29 -9.25
N GLU A 99 -6.62 -17.38 -9.04
CA GLU A 99 -7.68 -17.54 -8.05
C GLU A 99 -9.03 -17.50 -8.77
N ASP A 100 -9.83 -18.51 -8.54
CA ASP A 100 -11.23 -18.49 -8.99
C ASP A 100 -12.07 -17.70 -7.98
N ALA A 101 -12.16 -16.40 -8.21
CA ALA A 101 -12.92 -15.48 -7.37
C ALA A 101 -14.44 -15.69 -7.47
N SER A 102 -14.91 -16.53 -8.40
CA SER A 102 -16.34 -16.88 -8.52
C SER A 102 -16.76 -17.94 -7.50
N VAL A 103 -15.82 -18.75 -7.02
CA VAL A 103 -16.08 -19.88 -6.12
C VAL A 103 -15.58 -19.64 -4.70
N TYR A 104 -14.45 -18.96 -4.55
CA TYR A 104 -13.79 -18.76 -3.25
C TYR A 104 -13.45 -17.31 -2.98
N THR A 105 -13.46 -16.93 -1.69
CA THR A 105 -12.88 -15.66 -1.27
C THR A 105 -11.37 -15.66 -1.56
N PRO A 106 -10.83 -14.64 -2.23
CA PRO A 106 -9.41 -14.56 -2.51
C PRO A 106 -8.57 -14.65 -1.22
N MET A 107 -7.72 -15.67 -1.12
CA MET A 107 -6.84 -15.89 0.05
C MET A 107 -5.37 -15.76 -0.31
N SER A 108 -4.93 -16.44 -1.36
CA SER A 108 -3.51 -16.48 -1.75
C SER A 108 -2.98 -15.12 -2.14
N SER A 109 -3.74 -14.35 -2.92
CA SER A 109 -3.37 -12.98 -3.30
C SER A 109 -3.25 -12.06 -2.09
N ARG A 110 -4.11 -12.24 -1.08
CA ARG A 110 -4.04 -11.45 0.15
C ARG A 110 -2.76 -11.73 0.93
N LEU A 111 -2.42 -13.01 1.12
CA LEU A 111 -1.20 -13.41 1.83
C LEU A 111 0.06 -12.90 1.13
N ALA A 112 0.11 -13.01 -0.18
CA ALA A 112 1.24 -12.52 -0.95
C ALA A 112 1.37 -10.99 -0.92
N HIS A 113 0.25 -10.25 -0.97
CA HIS A 113 0.30 -8.79 -0.83
C HIS A 113 0.77 -8.37 0.56
N LEU A 114 0.33 -9.05 1.63
CA LEU A 114 0.84 -8.82 2.98
C LEU A 114 2.34 -9.08 3.04
N ALA A 115 2.81 -10.22 2.52
CA ALA A 115 4.23 -10.57 2.53
C ALA A 115 5.09 -9.56 1.74
N LEU A 116 4.61 -9.08 0.59
CA LEU A 116 5.31 -8.05 -0.19
C LEU A 116 5.38 -6.71 0.53
N LEU A 117 4.30 -6.29 1.19
CA LEU A 117 4.28 -5.05 1.96
C LEU A 117 5.14 -5.16 3.22
N ASP A 118 5.21 -6.35 3.84
CA ASP A 118 6.13 -6.63 4.94
C ASP A 118 7.59 -6.56 4.48
N ALA A 119 7.91 -7.15 3.34
CA ALA A 119 9.25 -7.07 2.75
C ALA A 119 9.63 -5.61 2.43
N LEU A 120 8.70 -4.83 1.87
CA LEU A 120 8.90 -3.41 1.61
C LEU A 120 9.17 -2.64 2.91
N GLN A 121 8.39 -2.89 3.96
CA GLN A 121 8.57 -2.25 5.27
C GLN A 121 9.93 -2.60 5.88
N VAL A 122 10.36 -3.86 5.78
CA VAL A 122 11.69 -4.28 6.26
C VAL A 122 12.80 -3.61 5.45
N ALA A 123 12.67 -3.55 4.13
CA ALA A 123 13.64 -2.87 3.27
C ALA A 123 13.76 -1.38 3.61
N LEU A 124 12.65 -0.69 3.83
CA LEU A 124 12.64 0.70 4.29
C LEU A 124 13.30 0.87 5.65
N ALA A 125 13.02 -0.02 6.61
CA ALA A 125 13.64 0.03 7.93
C ALA A 125 15.17 -0.15 7.86
N LEU A 126 15.64 -1.04 6.99
CA LEU A 126 17.07 -1.26 6.76
C LEU A 126 17.72 -0.04 6.10
N ASP A 127 17.08 0.58 5.14
CA ASP A 127 17.55 1.79 4.47
C ASP A 127 17.59 3.00 5.41
N MET A 128 16.61 3.14 6.29
CA MET A 128 16.54 4.17 7.32
C MET A 128 17.59 3.98 8.45
N GLY A 129 18.08 2.76 8.66
CA GLY A 129 19.12 2.45 9.65
C GLY A 129 18.74 2.84 11.08
N GLU A 130 19.63 3.60 11.75
CA GLU A 130 19.45 4.04 13.15
C GLU A 130 18.13 4.79 13.39
N ALA A 131 17.66 5.58 12.42
CA ALA A 131 16.40 6.32 12.54
C ALA A 131 15.20 5.39 12.67
N ALA A 132 15.18 4.24 11.96
CA ALA A 132 14.13 3.24 12.11
C ALA A 132 14.17 2.59 13.49
N ILE A 133 15.37 2.27 13.99
CA ILE A 133 15.54 1.65 15.31
C ILE A 133 15.00 2.58 16.40
N GLU A 134 15.32 3.87 16.33
CA GLU A 134 14.82 4.88 17.26
C GLU A 134 13.30 4.96 17.26
N LYS A 135 12.66 5.04 16.07
CA LYS A 135 11.20 5.07 15.91
C LYS A 135 10.55 3.82 16.50
N LEU A 136 11.07 2.64 16.15
CA LEU A 136 10.54 1.37 16.64
C LEU A 136 10.70 1.22 18.17
N ARG A 137 11.79 1.69 18.76
CA ARG A 137 11.95 1.76 20.22
C ARG A 137 10.91 2.66 20.85
N GLY A 138 10.77 3.90 20.37
CA GLY A 138 9.81 4.85 20.89
C GLY A 138 8.36 4.31 20.88
N THR A 139 7.96 3.60 19.81
CA THR A 139 6.64 2.96 19.78
C THR A 139 6.50 1.83 20.79
N ARG A 140 7.54 1.04 21.02
CA ARG A 140 7.54 -0.05 22.00
C ARG A 140 7.49 0.50 23.42
N ASP A 141 8.34 1.48 23.73
CA ASP A 141 8.47 2.05 25.06
C ASP A 141 7.19 2.76 25.49
N ALA A 142 6.51 3.45 24.56
CA ALA A 142 5.20 4.05 24.81
C ALA A 142 4.09 3.02 25.13
N LEU A 143 4.26 1.76 24.77
CA LEU A 143 3.32 0.68 25.09
C LEU A 143 3.70 -0.08 26.37
N SER A 144 4.97 -0.05 26.79
CA SER A 144 5.44 -0.80 27.96
C SER A 144 4.83 -0.30 29.25
N ASP A 145 4.58 0.99 29.40
CA ASP A 145 3.94 1.59 30.57
C ASP A 145 2.47 1.17 30.77
N ARG A 146 1.83 0.60 29.74
CA ARG A 146 0.47 0.06 29.83
C ARG A 146 0.38 -1.37 30.34
N ILE A 147 1.49 -2.10 30.34
CA ILE A 147 1.54 -3.52 30.74
C ILE A 147 1.85 -3.62 32.25
N SER A 148 2.22 -2.51 32.89
CA SER A 148 2.57 -2.44 34.33
C SER A 148 1.40 -2.04 35.24
N LEU A 149 0.17 -1.99 34.70
CA LEU A 149 -1.10 -1.79 35.41
C LEU A 149 -1.93 -3.08 35.36
#